data_06d39504c734e61c04ed363d1dbe4cdc
#
_entry.id   06d39504c734e61c04ed363d1dbe4cdc
#
_cell.length_a   1.000
_cell.length_b   1.000
_cell.length_c   1.000
_cell.angle_alpha   90.00
_cell.angle_beta   90.00
_cell.angle_gamma   90.00
#
_symmetry.space_group_name_H-M   'P 1'
#
loop_
_entity.id
_entity.type
_entity.pdbx_description
1 polymer ?
#
loop_
_entity_poly.entity_id
_entity_poly.type
_entity_poly.pdbx_seq_one_letter_code
_entity_poly.pdbx_strand_id
1 'polypeptide(L)'
;NYRSWRMAEIVRLCEQMGVPKPIVCQPYYNAMNRMPEVEVLPACQHYGLGVVPYSPLARGVLTGKYDPKVKPGKGTRAGRGDQRIMETEFRKESLIMAQKIKVHAEKRGMSAGVFATLWVLNNKIVTSVLAGPRTVAHWNGYLEALDYEFSPEDEALIDKLVAMGHPSTPGYSDPQ
;
A
#
# COMPACT_ATOMS: atom_id res chain seq x y z
N ASN A 1 -12.75 3.79 3.12
CA ASN A 1 -12.19 4.77 2.17
C ASN A 1 -12.90 6.14 2.24
N TYR A 2 -12.91 6.78 3.41
CA TYR A 2 -13.45 8.13 3.54
C TYR A 2 -12.44 9.18 3.08
N ARG A 3 -12.93 10.23 2.43
CA ARG A 3 -12.15 11.44 2.18
C ARG A 3 -11.94 12.22 3.49
N SER A 4 -10.87 13.00 3.59
CA SER A 4 -10.49 13.71 4.81
C SER A 4 -11.58 14.63 5.35
N TRP A 5 -12.28 15.35 4.45
CA TRP A 5 -13.39 16.21 4.86
C TRP A 5 -14.55 15.44 5.52
N ARG A 6 -14.82 14.18 5.07
CA ARG A 6 -15.84 13.32 5.70
C ARG A 6 -15.39 12.84 7.08
N MET A 7 -14.09 12.56 7.24
CA MET A 7 -13.55 12.21 8.57
C MET A 7 -13.69 13.37 9.55
N ALA A 8 -13.34 14.59 9.12
CA ALA A 8 -13.52 15.80 9.90
C ALA A 8 -14.96 15.98 10.33
N GLU A 9 -15.91 15.82 9.41
CA GLU A 9 -17.35 15.95 9.69
C GLU A 9 -17.86 14.88 10.64
N ILE A 10 -17.43 13.62 10.48
CA ILE A 10 -17.79 12.53 11.40
C ILE A 10 -17.28 12.84 12.81
N VAL A 11 -16.03 13.27 12.97
CA VAL A 11 -15.46 13.61 14.28
C VAL A 11 -16.26 14.75 14.92
N ARG A 12 -16.51 15.83 14.17
CA ARG A 12 -17.31 16.96 14.63
C ARG A 12 -18.73 16.56 15.09
N LEU A 13 -19.39 15.71 14.32
CA LEU A 13 -20.73 15.20 14.67
C LEU A 13 -20.69 14.32 15.92
N CYS A 14 -19.70 13.45 16.06
CA CYS A 14 -19.54 12.63 17.26
C CYS A 14 -19.36 13.50 18.50
N GLU A 15 -18.54 14.55 18.42
CA GLU A 15 -18.32 15.50 19.51
C GLU A 15 -19.64 16.23 19.88
N GLN A 16 -20.39 16.71 18.90
CA GLN A 16 -21.67 17.38 19.13
C GLN A 16 -22.72 16.47 19.75
N MET A 17 -22.73 15.18 19.39
CA MET A 17 -23.67 14.20 19.88
C MET A 17 -23.24 13.57 21.22
N GLY A 18 -22.02 13.85 21.70
CA GLY A 18 -21.46 13.23 22.90
C GLY A 18 -21.22 11.73 22.75
N VAL A 19 -20.95 11.23 21.52
CA VAL A 19 -20.68 9.82 21.24
C VAL A 19 -19.22 9.59 20.89
N PRO A 20 -18.66 8.38 21.11
CA PRO A 20 -17.29 8.06 20.72
C PRO A 20 -17.07 8.23 19.23
N LYS A 21 -15.95 8.90 18.87
CA LYS A 21 -15.51 9.01 17.48
C LYS A 21 -14.90 7.70 16.99
N PRO A 22 -14.79 7.49 15.66
CA PRO A 22 -14.01 6.39 15.10
C PRO A 22 -12.56 6.43 15.64
N ILE A 23 -11.96 5.26 15.86
CA ILE A 23 -10.60 5.15 16.38
C ILE A 23 -9.60 4.69 15.32
N VAL A 24 -10.08 4.18 14.17
CA VAL A 24 -9.25 3.63 13.09
C VAL A 24 -9.75 4.07 11.73
N CYS A 25 -8.81 4.41 10.86
CA CYS A 25 -8.99 4.59 9.43
C CYS A 25 -8.28 3.45 8.68
N GLN A 26 -8.96 2.88 7.67
CA GLN A 26 -8.42 1.79 6.85
C GLN A 26 -8.31 2.26 5.38
N PRO A 27 -7.24 2.97 5.00
CA PRO A 27 -7.07 3.47 3.64
C PRO A 27 -6.43 2.43 2.71
N TYR A 28 -6.66 2.59 1.40
CA TYR A 28 -5.84 1.97 0.38
C TYR A 28 -4.50 2.71 0.27
N TYR A 29 -3.43 2.10 0.78
CA TYR A 29 -2.10 2.71 0.82
C TYR A 29 -1.00 1.68 0.64
N ASN A 30 -0.12 1.90 -0.32
CA ASN A 30 1.07 1.11 -0.61
C ASN A 30 2.03 1.91 -1.50
N ALA A 31 3.21 1.40 -1.78
CA ALA A 31 4.24 2.08 -2.59
C ALA A 31 3.80 2.46 -4.01
N MET A 32 2.70 1.91 -4.53
CA MET A 32 2.10 2.28 -5.82
C MET A 32 0.92 3.24 -5.71
N ASN A 33 0.45 3.52 -4.49
CA ASN A 33 -0.63 4.46 -4.24
C ASN A 33 -0.34 5.29 -2.99
N ARG A 34 0.28 6.44 -3.20
CA ARG A 34 0.70 7.39 -2.18
C ARG A 34 -0.30 8.54 -1.96
N MET A 35 -1.45 8.50 -2.63
CA MET A 35 -2.49 9.54 -2.52
C MET A 35 -2.90 9.85 -1.07
N PRO A 36 -2.99 8.88 -0.13
CA PRO A 36 -3.32 9.16 1.25
C PRO A 36 -2.34 10.07 2.00
N GLU A 37 -1.10 10.20 1.54
CA GLU A 37 -0.07 11.01 2.20
C GLU A 37 -0.38 12.51 2.22
N VAL A 38 -1.18 13.01 1.26
CA VAL A 38 -1.48 14.45 1.15
C VAL A 38 -2.46 14.90 2.23
N GLU A 39 -3.53 14.15 2.47
CA GLU A 39 -4.58 14.57 3.39
C GLU A 39 -5.07 13.49 4.35
N VAL A 40 -5.25 12.25 3.86
CA VAL A 40 -5.86 11.17 4.67
C VAL A 40 -5.00 10.84 5.88
N LEU A 41 -3.70 10.62 5.69
CA LEU A 41 -2.78 10.32 6.78
C LEU A 41 -2.62 11.51 7.73
N PRO A 42 -2.37 12.75 7.27
CA PRO A 42 -2.37 13.93 8.13
C PRO A 42 -3.67 14.14 8.91
N ALA A 43 -4.82 13.93 8.29
CA ALA A 43 -6.11 14.03 8.98
C ALA A 43 -6.25 12.96 10.08
N CYS A 44 -5.83 11.72 9.81
CA CYS A 44 -5.82 10.67 10.84
C CYS A 44 -4.94 11.06 12.03
N GLN A 45 -3.75 11.58 11.77
CA GLN A 45 -2.85 12.06 12.81
C GLN A 45 -3.47 13.21 13.60
N HIS A 46 -4.06 14.20 12.92
CA HIS A 46 -4.71 15.36 13.56
C HIS A 46 -5.87 14.96 14.48
N TYR A 47 -6.72 14.03 14.04
CA TYR A 47 -7.89 13.59 14.80
C TYR A 47 -7.63 12.42 15.75
N GLY A 48 -6.39 11.92 15.82
CA GLY A 48 -6.01 10.80 16.69
C GLY A 48 -6.65 9.47 16.26
N LEU A 49 -6.75 9.20 14.95
CA LEU A 49 -7.19 7.92 14.41
C LEU A 49 -5.97 7.06 14.08
N GLY A 50 -5.99 5.80 14.52
CA GLY A 50 -5.02 4.81 14.06
C GLY A 50 -5.17 4.56 12.55
N VAL A 51 -4.09 4.24 11.87
CA VAL A 51 -4.07 3.98 10.43
C VAL A 51 -3.69 2.53 10.16
N VAL A 52 -4.58 1.77 9.52
CA VAL A 52 -4.39 0.36 9.20
C VAL A 52 -4.63 0.13 7.71
N PRO A 53 -3.63 0.38 6.84
CA PRO A 53 -3.81 0.28 5.40
C PRO A 53 -4.10 -1.16 4.93
N TYR A 54 -4.90 -1.27 3.87
CA TYR A 54 -5.10 -2.54 3.17
C TYR A 54 -4.33 -2.59 1.85
N SER A 55 -4.13 -3.80 1.35
CA SER A 55 -3.38 -4.10 0.12
C SER A 55 -1.93 -3.58 0.09
N PRO A 56 -1.10 -3.86 1.12
CA PRO A 56 0.29 -3.40 1.15
C PRO A 56 1.11 -3.93 -0.04
N LEU A 57 0.74 -5.08 -0.59
CA LEU A 57 1.38 -5.70 -1.75
C LEU A 57 0.69 -5.36 -3.08
N ALA A 58 -0.20 -4.36 -3.13
CA ALA A 58 -0.97 -4.02 -4.33
C ALA A 58 -1.56 -5.27 -5.00
N ARG A 59 -2.33 -6.07 -4.25
CA ARG A 59 -2.89 -7.38 -4.66
C ARG A 59 -1.86 -8.36 -5.23
N GLY A 60 -0.60 -8.21 -4.84
CA GLY A 60 0.51 -9.04 -5.25
C GLY A 60 1.29 -8.53 -6.46
N VAL A 61 1.01 -7.35 -6.98
CA VAL A 61 1.82 -6.70 -8.01
C VAL A 61 3.19 -6.31 -7.45
N LEU A 62 3.25 -5.76 -6.25
CA LEU A 62 4.48 -5.36 -5.57
C LEU A 62 5.41 -6.51 -5.19
N THR A 63 4.98 -7.78 -5.32
CA THR A 63 5.91 -8.91 -5.18
C THR A 63 6.84 -9.09 -6.38
N GLY A 64 6.64 -8.32 -7.46
CA GLY A 64 7.46 -8.43 -8.68
C GLY A 64 7.28 -9.73 -9.47
N LYS A 65 6.24 -10.52 -9.17
CA LYS A 65 6.00 -11.82 -9.85
C LYS A 65 5.42 -11.68 -11.25
N TYR A 66 4.94 -10.51 -11.62
CA TYR A 66 4.39 -10.24 -12.95
C TYR A 66 5.41 -9.53 -13.82
N ASP A 67 5.85 -10.19 -14.89
CA ASP A 67 6.67 -9.55 -15.92
C ASP A 67 5.74 -8.77 -16.86
N PRO A 68 6.01 -7.47 -17.13
CA PRO A 68 5.20 -6.66 -18.03
C PRO A 68 5.22 -7.13 -19.49
N LYS A 69 6.17 -8.00 -19.86
CA LYS A 69 6.33 -8.55 -21.21
C LYS A 69 5.71 -9.94 -21.39
N VAL A 70 5.27 -10.57 -20.31
CA VAL A 70 4.81 -11.97 -20.30
C VAL A 70 3.38 -12.06 -19.81
N LYS A 71 2.57 -12.88 -20.46
CA LYS A 71 1.20 -13.17 -20.01
C LYS A 71 1.23 -13.81 -18.61
N PRO A 72 0.40 -13.35 -17.66
CA PRO A 72 0.37 -13.90 -16.30
C PRO A 72 0.06 -15.39 -16.28
N GLY A 73 0.81 -16.15 -15.48
CA GLY A 73 0.59 -17.59 -15.29
C GLY A 73 -0.79 -17.88 -14.66
N LYS A 74 -1.45 -18.95 -15.10
CA LYS A 74 -2.82 -19.34 -14.68
C LYS A 74 -2.99 -19.50 -13.16
N GLY A 75 -1.93 -19.84 -12.42
CA GLY A 75 -1.95 -19.95 -10.96
C GLY A 75 -1.98 -18.60 -10.21
N THR A 76 -1.75 -17.49 -10.91
CA THR A 76 -1.74 -16.15 -10.32
C THR A 76 -3.12 -15.52 -10.35
N ARG A 77 -3.31 -14.46 -9.55
CA ARG A 77 -4.56 -13.69 -9.50
C ARG A 77 -4.89 -13.07 -10.86
N ALA A 78 -3.94 -12.41 -11.50
CA ALA A 78 -4.12 -11.82 -12.83
C ALA A 78 -4.33 -12.90 -13.91
N GLY A 79 -3.60 -14.04 -13.82
CA GLY A 79 -3.74 -15.13 -14.79
C GLY A 79 -5.10 -15.85 -14.75
N ARG A 80 -5.84 -15.72 -13.64
CA ARG A 80 -7.22 -16.19 -13.50
C ARG A 80 -8.26 -15.16 -13.93
N GLY A 81 -7.83 -13.96 -14.37
CA GLY A 81 -8.74 -12.91 -14.75
C GLY A 81 -9.51 -12.30 -13.58
N ASP A 82 -8.92 -12.26 -12.36
CA ASP A 82 -9.54 -11.57 -11.23
C ASP A 82 -9.82 -10.12 -11.61
N GLN A 83 -11.10 -9.77 -11.69
CA GLN A 83 -11.57 -8.48 -12.20
C GLN A 83 -10.96 -7.33 -11.39
N ARG A 84 -10.91 -7.44 -10.07
CA ARG A 84 -10.46 -6.36 -9.20
C ARG A 84 -8.98 -6.00 -9.42
N ILE A 85 -8.09 -6.96 -9.58
CA ILE A 85 -6.67 -6.65 -9.86
C ILE A 85 -6.50 -6.06 -11.26
N MET A 86 -7.28 -6.55 -12.24
CA MET A 86 -7.19 -6.06 -13.62
C MET A 86 -7.69 -4.62 -13.75
N GLU A 87 -8.70 -4.24 -13.00
CA GLU A 87 -9.25 -2.88 -12.97
C GLU A 87 -8.38 -1.90 -12.15
N THR A 88 -7.59 -2.38 -11.22
CA THR A 88 -6.87 -1.54 -10.25
C THR A 88 -5.36 -1.54 -10.43
N GLU A 89 -4.66 -2.61 -10.07
CA GLU A 89 -3.19 -2.60 -9.97
C GLU A 89 -2.46 -3.18 -11.17
N PHE A 90 -3.13 -3.96 -12.03
CA PHE A 90 -2.49 -4.63 -13.16
C PHE A 90 -2.32 -3.69 -14.35
N ARG A 91 -1.51 -2.66 -14.19
CA ARG A 91 -1.18 -1.67 -15.21
C ARG A 91 0.29 -1.76 -15.59
N LYS A 92 0.62 -1.46 -16.84
CA LYS A 92 1.99 -1.58 -17.37
C LYS A 92 3.01 -0.80 -16.53
N GLU A 93 2.68 0.42 -16.14
CA GLU A 93 3.51 1.29 -15.32
C GLU A 93 3.79 0.65 -13.95
N SER A 94 2.73 0.13 -13.31
CA SER A 94 2.81 -0.56 -12.02
C SER A 94 3.69 -1.80 -12.08
N LEU A 95 3.57 -2.60 -13.15
CA LEU A 95 4.40 -3.79 -13.35
C LEU A 95 5.88 -3.42 -13.54
N ILE A 96 6.18 -2.39 -14.34
CA ILE A 96 7.54 -1.91 -14.54
C ILE A 96 8.16 -1.42 -13.23
N MET A 97 7.40 -0.67 -12.43
CA MET A 97 7.85 -0.20 -11.11
C MET A 97 8.11 -1.36 -10.16
N ALA A 98 7.22 -2.36 -10.12
CA ALA A 98 7.40 -3.55 -9.30
C ALA A 98 8.70 -4.30 -9.63
N GLN A 99 9.11 -4.38 -10.90
CA GLN A 99 10.39 -4.98 -11.28
C GLN A 99 11.58 -4.17 -10.75
N LYS A 100 11.53 -2.83 -10.77
CA LYS A 100 12.58 -1.97 -10.22
C LYS A 100 12.69 -2.14 -8.70
N ILE A 101 11.57 -2.18 -8.01
CA ILE A 101 11.51 -2.44 -6.55
C ILE A 101 12.09 -3.83 -6.25
N LYS A 102 11.73 -4.85 -7.04
CA LYS A 102 12.25 -6.21 -6.88
C LYS A 102 13.78 -6.26 -6.96
N VAL A 103 14.34 -5.66 -8.00
CA VAL A 103 15.83 -5.62 -8.18
C VAL A 103 16.51 -4.93 -7.00
N HIS A 104 15.92 -3.85 -6.47
CA HIS A 104 16.47 -3.15 -5.32
C HIS A 104 16.36 -3.98 -4.03
N ALA A 105 15.20 -4.57 -3.76
CA ALA A 105 14.98 -5.41 -2.59
C ALA A 105 15.92 -6.62 -2.56
N GLU A 106 16.10 -7.30 -3.71
CA GLU A 106 17.02 -8.45 -3.85
C GLU A 106 18.47 -8.07 -3.56
N LYS A 107 18.94 -6.87 -3.96
CA LYS A 107 20.27 -6.36 -3.60
C LYS A 107 20.45 -6.16 -2.10
N ARG A 108 19.37 -5.92 -1.37
CA ARG A 108 19.37 -5.80 0.08
C ARG A 108 19.10 -7.12 0.80
N GLY A 109 19.03 -8.24 0.07
CA GLY A 109 18.81 -9.58 0.63
C GLY A 109 17.37 -9.86 1.05
N MET A 110 16.39 -9.05 0.60
CA MET A 110 14.97 -9.26 0.93
C MET A 110 14.11 -9.46 -0.33
N SER A 111 12.93 -10.04 -0.17
CA SER A 111 11.97 -10.12 -1.27
C SER A 111 11.27 -8.79 -1.50
N ALA A 112 10.76 -8.57 -2.73
CA ALA A 112 9.98 -7.37 -3.04
C ALA A 112 8.71 -7.24 -2.16
N GLY A 113 8.12 -8.36 -1.75
CA GLY A 113 6.97 -8.35 -0.84
C GLY A 113 7.33 -7.88 0.56
N VAL A 114 8.49 -8.33 1.08
CA VAL A 114 9.08 -7.87 2.35
C VAL A 114 9.33 -6.36 2.27
N PHE A 115 10.02 -5.91 1.23
CA PHE A 115 10.29 -4.49 1.00
C PHE A 115 9.03 -3.63 0.97
N ALA A 116 8.00 -4.07 0.22
CA ALA A 116 6.75 -3.33 0.12
C ALA A 116 5.99 -3.24 1.46
N THR A 117 6.05 -4.29 2.27
CA THR A 117 5.47 -4.31 3.61
C THR A 117 6.25 -3.38 4.55
N LEU A 118 7.57 -3.47 4.53
CA LEU A 118 8.47 -2.63 5.31
C LEU A 118 8.27 -1.15 4.99
N TRP A 119 8.14 -0.78 3.71
CA TRP A 119 7.86 0.60 3.29
C TRP A 119 6.57 1.16 3.92
N VAL A 120 5.48 0.39 3.93
CA VAL A 120 4.23 0.81 4.56
C VAL A 120 4.40 0.99 6.06
N LEU A 121 5.08 0.06 6.73
CA LEU A 121 5.30 0.08 8.18
C LEU A 121 6.28 1.18 8.62
N ASN A 122 7.18 1.62 7.74
CA ASN A 122 8.11 2.72 8.02
C ASN A 122 7.41 4.09 8.17
N ASN A 123 6.21 4.27 7.62
CA ASN A 123 5.48 5.51 7.79
C ASN A 123 4.97 5.63 9.24
N LYS A 124 5.46 6.61 9.97
CA LYS A 124 5.19 6.82 11.40
C LYS A 124 3.72 7.06 11.75
N ILE A 125 2.88 7.41 10.78
CA ILE A 125 1.43 7.59 10.96
C ILE A 125 0.72 6.23 10.89
N VAL A 126 1.32 5.24 10.22
CA VAL A 126 0.75 3.90 10.11
C VAL A 126 0.90 3.15 11.43
N THR A 127 -0.21 2.68 11.98
CA THR A 127 -0.26 1.92 13.22
C THR A 127 0.00 0.44 13.01
N SER A 128 -0.51 -0.11 11.92
CA SER A 128 -0.42 -1.53 11.56
C SER A 128 -0.76 -1.69 10.08
N VAL A 129 -0.64 -2.90 9.53
CA VAL A 129 -0.99 -3.21 8.15
C VAL A 129 -1.90 -4.42 8.06
N LEU A 130 -2.88 -4.38 7.15
CA LEU A 130 -3.73 -5.54 6.86
C LEU A 130 -3.01 -6.52 5.95
N ALA A 131 -2.52 -7.61 6.54
CA ALA A 131 -1.93 -8.72 5.83
C ALA A 131 -3.01 -9.71 5.36
N GLY A 132 -2.94 -10.15 4.11
CA GLY A 132 -3.85 -11.14 3.52
C GLY A 132 -3.11 -12.41 3.04
N PRO A 133 -2.44 -13.17 3.92
CA PRO A 133 -1.73 -14.37 3.54
C PRO A 133 -2.71 -15.50 3.16
N ARG A 134 -2.35 -16.31 2.17
CA ARG A 134 -3.09 -17.53 1.80
C ARG A 134 -2.35 -18.79 2.22
N THR A 135 -1.11 -18.67 2.62
CA THR A 135 -0.24 -19.78 3.06
C THR A 135 0.61 -19.31 4.22
N VAL A 136 1.18 -20.25 5.00
CA VAL A 136 2.15 -19.94 6.06
C VAL A 136 3.38 -19.24 5.49
N ALA A 137 3.85 -19.63 4.31
CA ALA A 137 4.97 -18.94 3.66
C ALA A 137 4.67 -17.46 3.37
N HIS A 138 3.43 -17.14 2.95
CA HIS A 138 3.03 -15.73 2.79
C HIS A 138 2.97 -14.99 4.13
N TRP A 139 2.50 -15.64 5.20
CA TRP A 139 2.49 -15.06 6.52
C TRP A 139 3.90 -14.74 7.01
N ASN A 140 4.80 -15.71 6.89
CA ASN A 140 6.21 -15.51 7.28
C ASN A 140 6.86 -14.36 6.51
N GLY A 141 6.55 -14.17 5.22
CA GLY A 141 7.03 -13.04 4.45
C GLY A 141 6.52 -11.67 4.92
N TYR A 142 5.35 -11.60 5.59
CA TYR A 142 4.93 -10.37 6.25
C TYR A 142 5.71 -10.13 7.55
N LEU A 143 5.96 -11.18 8.34
CA LEU A 143 6.72 -11.08 9.60
C LEU A 143 8.18 -10.74 9.33
N GLU A 144 8.79 -11.31 8.30
CA GLU A 144 10.16 -11.04 7.88
C GLU A 144 10.43 -9.54 7.65
N ALA A 145 9.41 -8.77 7.26
CA ALA A 145 9.55 -7.32 7.11
C ALA A 145 9.95 -6.60 8.41
N LEU A 146 9.71 -7.20 9.57
CA LEU A 146 10.07 -6.64 10.87
C LEU A 146 11.56 -6.85 11.21
N ASP A 147 12.27 -7.69 10.48
CA ASP A 147 13.68 -8.00 10.68
C ASP A 147 14.62 -7.03 9.94
N TYR A 148 14.06 -6.14 9.13
CA TYR A 148 14.82 -5.18 8.32
C TYR A 148 14.59 -3.75 8.77
N GLU A 149 15.62 -2.93 8.63
CA GLU A 149 15.51 -1.47 8.76
C GLU A 149 15.33 -0.83 7.38
N PHE A 150 14.44 0.14 7.30
CA PHE A 150 14.19 0.93 6.10
C PHE A 150 15.24 2.04 6.01
N SER A 151 15.91 2.17 4.86
CA SER A 151 17.01 3.11 4.67
C SER A 151 16.60 4.34 3.86
N PRO A 152 17.38 5.45 3.93
CA PRO A 152 17.17 6.61 3.07
C PRO A 152 17.23 6.29 1.57
N GLU A 153 18.04 5.31 1.17
CA GLU A 153 18.14 4.85 -0.23
C GLU A 153 16.86 4.16 -0.69
N ASP A 154 16.17 3.46 0.23
CA ASP A 154 14.89 2.82 -0.05
C ASP A 154 13.81 3.87 -0.31
N GLU A 155 13.74 4.91 0.53
CA GLU A 155 12.81 6.02 0.34
C GLU A 155 13.09 6.76 -0.96
N ALA A 156 14.36 7.07 -1.22
CA ALA A 156 14.78 7.76 -2.46
C ALA A 156 14.38 6.97 -3.72
N LEU A 157 14.43 5.63 -3.67
CA LEU A 157 13.93 4.81 -4.77
C LEU A 157 12.42 5.01 -4.97
N ILE A 158 11.64 4.90 -3.89
CA ILE A 158 10.18 5.01 -4.00
C ILE A 158 9.78 6.42 -4.43
N ASP A 159 10.39 7.46 -3.88
CA ASP A 159 10.16 8.87 -4.26
C ASP A 159 10.42 9.12 -5.76
N LYS A 160 11.46 8.49 -6.30
CA LYS A 160 11.75 8.54 -7.74
C LYS A 160 10.73 7.81 -8.60
N LEU A 161 10.12 6.74 -8.08
CA LEU A 161 9.16 5.91 -8.82
C LEU A 161 7.73 6.44 -8.74
N VAL A 162 7.33 6.93 -7.58
CA VAL A 162 5.98 7.43 -7.30
C VAL A 162 6.08 8.65 -6.41
N ALA A 163 5.77 9.81 -6.95
CA ALA A 163 5.77 11.05 -6.17
C ALA A 163 4.73 10.98 -5.03
N MET A 164 5.05 11.64 -3.91
CA MET A 164 4.13 11.81 -2.78
C MET A 164 2.77 12.33 -3.27
N GLY A 165 1.69 11.75 -2.78
CA GLY A 165 0.33 12.15 -3.14
C GLY A 165 -0.15 11.62 -4.49
N HIS A 166 0.63 10.81 -5.20
CA HIS A 166 0.28 10.27 -6.52
C HIS A 166 0.17 8.75 -6.54
N PRO A 167 -0.58 8.18 -7.49
CA PRO A 167 -0.51 6.76 -7.83
C PRO A 167 0.61 6.49 -8.82
N SER A 168 0.98 5.22 -8.99
CA SER A 168 1.99 4.75 -9.96
C SER A 168 1.62 5.02 -11.42
N THR A 169 0.34 5.18 -11.72
CA THR A 169 -0.17 5.52 -13.05
C THR A 169 -0.74 6.94 -13.00
N PRO A 170 -0.18 7.90 -13.76
CA PRO A 170 -0.69 9.27 -13.78
C PRO A 170 -2.18 9.35 -14.12
N GLY A 171 -2.91 10.18 -13.36
CA GLY A 171 -4.35 10.37 -13.55
C GLY A 171 -5.25 9.24 -13.04
N TYR A 172 -4.67 8.14 -12.55
CA TYR A 172 -5.47 7.07 -11.94
C TYR A 172 -6.00 7.50 -10.56
N SER A 173 -7.28 7.21 -10.31
CA SER A 173 -7.90 7.30 -8.98
C SER A 173 -8.59 5.99 -8.68
N ASP A 174 -8.38 5.44 -7.45
CA ASP A 174 -9.06 4.19 -7.06
C ASP A 174 -10.57 4.39 -7.11
N PRO A 175 -11.34 3.52 -7.79
CA PRO A 175 -12.80 3.59 -7.78
C PRO A 175 -13.34 3.45 -6.35
N GLN A 176 -14.22 4.33 -5.96
CA GLN A 176 -14.85 4.37 -4.63
C GLN A 176 -16.17 3.61 -4.62
#